data_54685aaa6622d857b8afe13e1d32cd08
#
_entry.id   54685aaa6622d857b8afe13e1d32cd08
#
_cell.length_a   1.000
_cell.length_b   1.000
_cell.length_c   1.000
_cell.angle_alpha   90.00
_cell.angle_beta   90.00
_cell.angle_gamma   90.00
#
_symmetry.space_group_name_H-M   'P 1'
#
loop_
_entity.id
_entity.type
_entity.pdbx_description
1 polymer ?
#
loop_
_entity_poly.entity_id
_entity_poly.type
_entity_poly.pdbx_seq_one_letter_code
_entity_poly.pdbx_strand_id
1 'polypeptide(L)'
;MEGFNVSVVVPTFNRVDFVLEAIKSISSQTFQPLEIILVDNNSEDNTTEMVAKHFKSVKILIQKKQGVSAARNFGIREASGNWIAFLDSDDQWHKRKLEEQVKSISRDKLSADLSHTDEIWYRNCLLYTSDAADETT
;
A
#
# COMPACT_ATOMS: atom_id res chain seq x y z
N MET A 1 14.60 0.39 14.10
CA MET A 1 13.46 -0.12 13.33
C MET A 1 13.84 -1.20 12.33
N GLU A 2 14.81 -1.97 12.72
CA GLU A 2 15.19 -3.13 11.94
C GLU A 2 14.07 -4.16 11.91
N GLY A 3 14.02 -4.93 10.84
CA GLY A 3 13.01 -5.97 10.68
C GLY A 3 11.69 -5.49 10.09
N PHE A 4 11.54 -4.21 9.81
CA PHE A 4 10.34 -3.66 9.18
C PHE A 4 10.60 -3.35 7.72
N ASN A 5 10.19 -4.25 6.86
CA ASN A 5 10.23 -4.08 5.42
C ASN A 5 8.78 -3.94 4.93
N VAL A 6 8.37 -2.71 4.68
CA VAL A 6 6.98 -2.41 4.37
C VAL A 6 6.79 -2.32 2.88
N SER A 7 5.87 -3.11 2.35
CA SER A 7 5.40 -2.97 0.98
C SER A 7 4.10 -2.19 1.02
N VAL A 8 4.03 -1.07 0.31
CA VAL A 8 2.82 -0.26 0.25
C VAL A 8 2.09 -0.60 -1.04
N VAL A 9 0.85 -1.04 -0.90
CA VAL A 9 0.00 -1.42 -2.03
C VAL A 9 -1.02 -0.31 -2.26
N VAL A 10 -1.05 0.21 -3.47
CA VAL A 10 -1.94 1.30 -3.88
C VAL A 10 -2.85 0.80 -5.00
N PRO A 11 -4.07 0.36 -4.68
CA PRO A 11 -5.02 0.00 -5.73
C PRO A 11 -5.56 1.27 -6.38
N THR A 12 -5.70 1.26 -7.70
CA THR A 12 -6.19 2.43 -8.42
C THR A 12 -7.04 2.03 -9.63
N PHE A 13 -7.99 2.90 -9.95
CA PHE A 13 -8.81 2.77 -11.15
C PHE A 13 -9.26 4.17 -11.58
N ASN A 14 -8.79 4.62 -12.75
CA ASN A 14 -9.16 5.93 -13.32
C ASN A 14 -9.01 7.08 -12.32
N ARG A 15 -7.84 7.16 -11.65
CA ARG A 15 -7.57 8.16 -10.63
C ARG A 15 -6.30 8.97 -10.93
N VAL A 16 -6.02 9.24 -12.19
CA VAL A 16 -4.80 9.95 -12.57
C VAL A 16 -4.66 11.29 -11.84
N ASP A 17 -5.77 11.96 -11.56
CA ASP A 17 -5.76 13.26 -10.88
C ASP A 17 -5.33 13.18 -9.42
N PHE A 18 -5.43 12.00 -8.80
CA PHE A 18 -5.17 11.83 -7.37
C PHE A 18 -3.98 10.93 -7.07
N VAL A 19 -3.72 9.94 -7.93
CA VAL A 19 -2.74 8.90 -7.64
C VAL A 19 -1.33 9.45 -7.49
N LEU A 20 -0.97 10.49 -8.23
CA LEU A 20 0.37 11.07 -8.14
C LEU A 20 0.62 11.66 -6.77
N GLU A 21 -0.37 12.35 -6.20
CA GLU A 21 -0.25 12.91 -4.84
C GLU A 21 -0.24 11.82 -3.78
N ALA A 22 -1.02 10.76 -3.98
CA ALA A 22 -1.00 9.61 -3.07
C ALA A 22 0.40 9.00 -3.02
N ILE A 23 1.00 8.72 -4.18
CA ILE A 23 2.33 8.12 -4.25
C ILE A 23 3.38 9.09 -3.70
N LYS A 24 3.24 10.37 -3.98
CA LYS A 24 4.16 11.38 -3.44
C LYS A 24 4.13 11.37 -1.90
N SER A 25 2.96 11.21 -1.30
CA SER A 25 2.86 11.13 0.15
C SER A 25 3.55 9.90 0.74
N ILE A 26 3.61 8.80 -0.02
CA ILE A 26 4.35 7.62 0.39
C ILE A 26 5.86 7.85 0.22
N SER A 27 6.26 8.42 -0.90
CA SER A 27 7.67 8.67 -1.20
C SER A 27 8.31 9.67 -0.25
N SER A 28 7.49 10.51 0.38
CA SER A 28 7.96 11.56 1.29
C SER A 28 7.92 11.13 2.76
N GLN A 29 7.65 9.89 3.05
CA GLN A 29 7.59 9.40 4.43
C GLN A 29 8.95 9.46 5.12
N THR A 30 8.93 9.79 6.41
CA THR A 30 10.16 9.80 7.23
C THR A 30 10.73 8.41 7.42
N PHE A 31 9.90 7.39 7.44
CA PHE A 31 10.31 5.99 7.35
C PHE A 31 9.99 5.52 5.94
N GLN A 32 11.03 5.15 5.18
CA GLN A 32 10.84 4.76 3.79
C GLN A 32 10.38 3.32 3.67
N PRO A 33 9.37 3.05 2.84
CA PRO A 33 8.96 1.68 2.57
C PRO A 33 10.01 0.95 1.74
N LEU A 34 9.96 -0.38 1.77
CA LEU A 34 10.79 -1.21 0.91
C LEU A 34 10.43 -1.00 -0.56
N GLU A 35 9.15 -0.90 -0.84
CA GLU A 35 8.64 -0.76 -2.20
C GLU A 35 7.26 -0.15 -2.21
N ILE A 36 6.90 0.42 -3.32
CA ILE A 36 5.55 0.90 -3.60
C ILE A 36 5.02 0.12 -4.78
N ILE A 37 3.88 -0.52 -4.61
CA ILE A 37 3.25 -1.33 -5.65
C ILE A 37 1.92 -0.68 -6.02
N LEU A 38 1.85 -0.17 -7.24
CA LEU A 38 0.60 0.34 -7.80
C LEU A 38 -0.09 -0.81 -8.52
N VAL A 39 -1.31 -1.12 -8.10
CA VAL A 39 -2.10 -2.13 -8.79
C VAL A 39 -3.21 -1.41 -9.53
N ASP A 40 -3.05 -1.31 -10.83
CA ASP A 40 -4.01 -0.62 -11.68
C ASP A 40 -5.09 -1.60 -12.13
N ASN A 41 -6.32 -1.27 -11.81
CA ASN A 41 -7.47 -2.13 -12.12
C ASN A 41 -7.99 -1.88 -13.52
N ASN A 42 -7.06 -1.88 -14.49
CA ASN A 42 -7.34 -1.72 -15.90
C ASN A 42 -7.93 -0.35 -16.23
N SER A 43 -7.26 0.72 -15.81
CA SER A 43 -7.68 2.10 -16.07
C SER A 43 -7.72 2.41 -17.56
N GLU A 44 -8.67 3.22 -17.95
CA GLU A 44 -8.80 3.69 -19.33
C GLU A 44 -8.11 5.04 -19.52
N ASP A 45 -7.80 5.74 -18.43
CA ASP A 45 -7.06 6.99 -18.50
C ASP A 45 -5.54 6.71 -18.54
N ASN A 46 -4.73 7.75 -18.46
CA ASN A 46 -3.28 7.62 -18.52
C ASN A 46 -2.63 7.44 -17.14
N THR A 47 -3.34 6.84 -16.19
CA THR A 47 -2.87 6.65 -14.81
C THR A 47 -1.49 6.00 -14.75
N THR A 48 -1.33 4.82 -15.36
CA THR A 48 -0.07 4.08 -15.28
C THR A 48 1.07 4.80 -16.00
N GLU A 49 0.78 5.44 -17.11
CA GLU A 49 1.79 6.19 -17.86
C GLU A 49 2.33 7.35 -17.04
N MET A 50 1.46 8.08 -16.36
CA MET A 50 1.85 9.22 -15.55
C MET A 50 2.65 8.79 -14.32
N VAL A 51 2.25 7.69 -13.68
CA VAL A 51 3.01 7.15 -12.54
C VAL A 51 4.39 6.70 -12.99
N ALA A 52 4.49 5.97 -14.09
CA ALA A 52 5.77 5.51 -14.60
C ALA A 52 6.69 6.68 -14.95
N LYS A 53 6.13 7.75 -15.45
CA LYS A 53 6.90 8.95 -15.81
C LYS A 53 7.46 9.67 -14.59
N HIS A 54 6.67 9.80 -13.52
CA HIS A 54 7.03 10.61 -12.35
C HIS A 54 7.69 9.81 -11.23
N PHE A 55 7.44 8.51 -11.15
CA PHE A 55 7.93 7.65 -10.06
C PHE A 55 8.48 6.36 -10.64
N LYS A 56 9.73 6.39 -11.08
CA LYS A 56 10.34 5.27 -11.81
C LYS A 56 10.57 4.02 -10.96
N SER A 57 10.64 4.17 -9.65
CA SER A 57 10.85 3.02 -8.75
C SER A 57 9.56 2.32 -8.35
N VAL A 58 8.41 2.87 -8.70
CA VAL A 58 7.13 2.24 -8.37
C VAL A 58 6.91 1.02 -9.26
N LYS A 59 6.57 -0.10 -8.63
CA LYS A 59 6.22 -1.32 -9.34
C LYS A 59 4.77 -1.22 -9.78
N ILE A 60 4.51 -1.35 -11.08
CA ILE A 60 3.17 -1.20 -11.64
C ILE A 60 2.65 -2.56 -12.07
N LEU A 61 1.51 -2.95 -11.55
CA LEU A 61 0.82 -4.18 -11.90
C LEU A 61 -0.52 -3.85 -12.52
N ILE A 62 -0.92 -4.60 -13.53
CA ILE A 62 -2.22 -4.42 -14.17
C ILE A 62 -3.11 -5.58 -13.78
N GLN A 63 -4.24 -5.27 -13.16
CA GLN A 63 -5.24 -6.24 -12.74
C GLN A 63 -6.44 -6.13 -13.67
N LYS A 64 -6.64 -7.14 -14.51
CA LYS A 64 -7.75 -7.11 -15.47
C LYS A 64 -9.08 -7.48 -14.84
N LYS A 65 -9.06 -8.29 -13.80
CA LYS A 65 -10.28 -8.67 -13.09
C LYS A 65 -10.74 -7.48 -12.25
N GLN A 66 -11.99 -7.09 -12.42
CA GLN A 66 -12.55 -5.93 -11.71
C GLN A 66 -12.64 -6.18 -10.21
N GLY A 67 -12.45 -5.12 -9.46
CA GLY A 67 -12.67 -5.10 -8.02
C GLY A 67 -11.43 -4.73 -7.22
N VAL A 68 -11.65 -3.95 -6.16
CA VAL A 68 -10.58 -3.52 -5.27
C VAL A 68 -9.97 -4.70 -4.50
N SER A 69 -10.77 -5.70 -4.18
CA SER A 69 -10.31 -6.93 -3.53
C SER A 69 -9.29 -7.66 -4.37
N ALA A 70 -9.57 -7.81 -5.66
CA ALA A 70 -8.67 -8.49 -6.57
C ALA A 70 -7.36 -7.72 -6.70
N ALA A 71 -7.43 -6.39 -6.75
CA ALA A 71 -6.25 -5.53 -6.83
C ALA A 71 -5.40 -5.65 -5.57
N ARG A 72 -6.00 -5.57 -4.40
CA ARG A 72 -5.28 -5.71 -3.13
C ARG A 72 -4.61 -7.07 -3.02
N ASN A 73 -5.33 -8.13 -3.35
CA ASN A 73 -4.78 -9.49 -3.29
C ASN A 73 -3.61 -9.67 -4.26
N PHE A 74 -3.70 -9.09 -5.43
CA PHE A 74 -2.59 -9.13 -6.38
C PHE A 74 -1.36 -8.42 -5.81
N GLY A 75 -1.56 -7.24 -5.22
CA GLY A 75 -0.46 -6.52 -4.56
C GLY A 75 0.18 -7.32 -3.45
N ILE A 76 -0.64 -7.97 -2.61
CA ILE A 76 -0.14 -8.82 -1.52
C ILE A 76 0.72 -9.96 -2.07
N ARG A 77 0.26 -10.64 -3.10
CA ARG A 77 1.01 -11.75 -3.68
C ARG A 77 2.36 -11.34 -4.24
N GLU A 78 2.45 -10.11 -4.75
CA GLU A 78 3.67 -9.62 -5.39
C GLU A 78 4.57 -8.84 -4.43
N ALA A 79 4.13 -8.63 -3.20
CA ALA A 79 4.89 -7.87 -2.22
C ALA A 79 6.07 -8.67 -1.69
N SER A 80 7.20 -7.98 -1.51
CA SER A 80 8.43 -8.56 -0.96
C SER A 80 8.64 -8.26 0.52
N GLY A 81 7.89 -7.29 1.05
CA GLY A 81 8.02 -6.89 2.44
C GLY A 81 7.42 -7.89 3.41
N ASN A 82 7.80 -7.77 4.68
CA ASN A 82 7.19 -8.58 5.73
C ASN A 82 5.99 -7.88 6.38
N TRP A 83 5.75 -6.63 6.03
CA TRP A 83 4.55 -5.88 6.38
C TRP A 83 3.93 -5.30 5.13
N ILE A 84 2.62 -5.22 5.11
CA ILE A 84 1.89 -4.65 3.99
C ILE A 84 0.99 -3.54 4.50
N ALA A 85 1.12 -2.37 3.90
CA ALA A 85 0.26 -1.22 4.14
C ALA A 85 -0.52 -0.90 2.88
N PHE A 86 -1.74 -0.44 3.04
CA PHE A 86 -2.59 -0.05 1.91
C PHE A 86 -2.87 1.44 1.94
N LEU A 87 -2.86 2.05 0.78
CA LEU A 87 -3.30 3.43 0.62
C LEU A 87 -4.19 3.50 -0.62
N ASP A 88 -5.40 3.99 -0.46
CA ASP A 88 -6.28 4.22 -1.60
C ASP A 88 -5.74 5.38 -2.43
N SER A 89 -5.93 5.29 -3.75
CA SER A 89 -5.31 6.23 -4.69
C SER A 89 -5.80 7.66 -4.58
N ASP A 90 -6.92 7.91 -3.90
CA ASP A 90 -7.45 9.25 -3.67
C ASP A 90 -7.13 9.78 -2.26
N ASP A 91 -6.34 9.06 -1.49
CA ASP A 91 -5.92 9.47 -0.15
C ASP A 91 -4.46 9.89 -0.14
N GLN A 92 -4.06 10.51 0.95
CA GLN A 92 -2.68 10.90 1.20
C GLN A 92 -2.32 10.59 2.64
N TRP A 93 -1.08 10.23 2.87
CA TRP A 93 -0.57 9.97 4.21
C TRP A 93 0.09 11.21 4.78
N HIS A 94 -0.05 11.37 6.08
CA HIS A 94 0.79 12.29 6.84
C HIS A 94 2.24 11.82 6.75
N LYS A 95 3.16 12.76 6.71
CA LYS A 95 4.59 12.55 6.50
C LYS A 95 5.21 11.51 7.43
N ARG A 96 4.72 11.39 8.66
CA ARG A 96 5.27 10.51 9.69
C ARG A 96 4.42 9.27 9.95
N LYS A 97 3.48 8.98 9.10
CA LYS A 97 2.55 7.87 9.34
C LYS A 97 3.26 6.54 9.48
N LEU A 98 4.13 6.18 8.55
CA LEU A 98 4.84 4.91 8.61
C LEU A 98 5.77 4.83 9.82
N GLU A 99 6.48 5.91 10.09
CA GLU A 99 7.38 5.96 11.24
C GLU A 99 6.61 5.74 12.55
N GLU A 100 5.51 6.42 12.74
CA GLU A 100 4.71 6.29 13.95
C GLU A 100 4.10 4.90 14.09
N GLN A 101 3.66 4.34 12.98
CA GLN A 101 3.10 2.99 12.94
C GLN A 101 4.14 1.96 13.32
N VAL A 102 5.33 2.04 12.73
CA VAL A 102 6.43 1.13 13.02
C VAL A 102 6.86 1.25 14.48
N LYS A 103 6.95 2.47 15.01
CA LYS A 103 7.27 2.68 16.42
C LYS A 103 6.23 2.07 17.35
N SER A 104 4.96 2.22 17.01
CA SER A 104 3.87 1.66 17.81
C SER A 104 3.94 0.14 17.86
N ILE A 105 4.16 -0.50 16.71
CA ILE A 105 4.30 -1.95 16.63
C ILE A 105 5.52 -2.43 17.40
N SER A 106 6.64 -1.71 17.27
CA SER A 106 7.88 -2.07 17.98
C SER A 106 7.77 -1.98 19.50
N ARG A 107 7.03 -0.98 19.99
CA ARG A 107 6.83 -0.81 21.43
C ARG A 107 5.91 -1.86 22.01
N ASP A 108 4.96 -2.31 21.22
CA ASP A 108 4.04 -3.37 21.60
C ASP A 108 4.73 -4.71 21.38
N LYS A 109 5.58 -5.12 22.29
CA LYS A 109 6.43 -6.31 22.17
C LYS A 109 5.69 -7.62 21.94
N LEU A 110 4.38 -7.58 21.86
CA LEU A 110 3.60 -8.71 21.43
C LEU A 110 3.73 -8.84 19.93
N SER A 111 3.64 -10.04 19.42
CA SER A 111 3.70 -10.29 17.98
C SER A 111 2.41 -9.79 17.32
N ALA A 112 2.34 -8.49 17.10
CA ALA A 112 1.22 -7.90 16.41
C ALA A 112 1.28 -8.33 14.95
N ASP A 113 0.24 -8.97 14.48
CA ASP A 113 0.12 -9.35 13.08
C ASP A 113 -0.69 -8.31 12.30
N LEU A 114 -1.30 -7.38 13.01
CA LEU A 114 -2.16 -6.37 12.45
C LEU A 114 -2.03 -5.08 13.24
N SER A 115 -1.87 -3.96 12.55
CA SER A 115 -1.86 -2.64 13.15
C SER A 115 -2.83 -1.75 12.42
N HIS A 116 -3.53 -0.91 13.16
CA HIS A 116 -4.65 -0.16 12.63
C HIS A 116 -4.64 1.28 13.17
N THR A 117 -4.71 2.24 12.26
CA THR A 117 -5.05 3.63 12.55
C THR A 117 -6.15 4.02 11.57
N ASP A 118 -5.84 4.83 10.57
CA ASP A 118 -6.74 5.05 9.45
C ASP A 118 -6.52 3.99 8.36
N GLU A 119 -5.44 3.23 8.50
CA GLU A 119 -5.03 2.19 7.59
C GLU A 119 -4.88 0.87 8.32
N ILE A 120 -4.99 -0.24 7.61
CA ILE A 120 -4.79 -1.58 8.15
C ILE A 120 -3.49 -2.14 7.62
N TRP A 121 -2.64 -2.63 8.51
CA TRP A 121 -1.38 -3.25 8.18
C TRP A 121 -1.44 -4.74 8.47
N TYR A 122 -0.90 -5.54 7.57
CA TYR A 122 -0.86 -7.00 7.70
C TYR A 122 0.58 -7.48 7.71
N ARG A 123 0.89 -8.35 8.65
CA ARG A 123 2.21 -8.97 8.74
C ARG A 123 2.13 -10.36 8.12
N ASN A 124 2.96 -10.60 7.08
CA ASN A 124 3.03 -11.91 6.41
C ASN A 124 1.66 -12.46 6.00
N CYS A 125 0.75 -11.60 5.65
CA CYS A 125 -0.65 -11.96 5.45
C CYS A 125 -0.91 -12.32 4.00
N LEU A 126 -0.56 -13.52 3.64
CA LEU A 126 -0.76 -14.00 2.28
C LEU A 126 -2.18 -14.47 2.02
N LEU A 127 -2.96 -14.64 3.07
CA LEU A 127 -4.28 -15.27 2.99
C LEU A 127 -5.44 -14.31 3.15
N TYR A 128 -5.15 -13.04 3.49
CA TYR A 128 -6.22 -12.08 3.71
C TYR A 128 -6.84 -11.60 2.42
N THR A 129 -8.16 -11.56 2.43
CA THR A 129 -8.94 -10.92 1.38
C THR A 129 -9.40 -9.55 1.90
N SER A 130 -10.00 -8.74 1.04
CA SER A 130 -10.56 -7.49 1.50
C SER A 130 -11.70 -7.71 2.50
N ASP A 131 -12.40 -8.84 2.40
CA ASP A 131 -13.46 -9.16 3.36
C ASP A 131 -12.89 -9.37 4.74
N ALA A 132 -11.77 -10.09 4.86
CA ALA A 132 -11.10 -10.28 6.13
C ALA A 132 -10.57 -8.95 6.66
N ALA A 133 -10.05 -8.10 5.81
CA ALA A 133 -9.58 -6.77 6.18
C ALA A 133 -10.73 -5.91 6.71
N ASP A 134 -11.88 -5.96 6.04
CA ASP A 134 -13.04 -5.20 6.44
C ASP A 134 -13.56 -5.67 7.81
N GLU A 135 -13.50 -6.95 8.07
CA GLU A 135 -13.93 -7.51 9.36
C GLU A 135 -13.05 -7.06 10.52
N THR A 136 -11.79 -6.77 10.26
CA THR A 136 -10.87 -6.33 11.31
C THR A 136 -10.94 -4.83 11.57
N THR A 137 -11.63 -4.10 10.74
CA THR A 137 -11.84 -2.68 10.98
C THR A 137 -13.04 -2.45 11.87
#